data_cc264e4cd0ef19de3a47ee11a78a046b
#
_entry.id   cc264e4cd0ef19de3a47ee11a78a046b
#
_cell.length_a   1.000
_cell.length_b   1.000
_cell.length_c   1.000
_cell.angle_alpha   90.00
_cell.angle_beta   90.00
_cell.angle_gamma   90.00
#
_symmetry.space_group_name_H-M   'P 1'
#
loop_
_entity.id
_entity.type
_entity.pdbx_description
1 polymer ?
#
loop_
_entity_poly.entity_id
_entity_poly.type
_entity_poly.pdbx_seq_one_letter_code
_entity_poly.pdbx_strand_id
1 'polypeptide(L)'
;MGFLDKFEKGVENVTNRAMSRFSDDIEPIEIASKLRETMDKRAASFARDRSVVPNIFRIHLTPPSIERITAWGQDEMVRQMEEVATSHAADQGYSFVGPVEVSFLVNNNPNAPAIEIESSTRRGAAAPAASASATPAHPIVDINGQRYLLTGPVTVIGRGSEADIIVDDSGVSRRHLEIRLTHGNAIASDLG
;
A
#
# COMPACT_ATOMS: atom_id res chain seq x y z
N MET A 1 -3.44 -18.44 -1.35
CA MET A 1 -4.85 -18.23 -1.74
C MET A 1 -5.39 -17.09 -0.90
N GLY A 2 -5.34 -15.88 -1.45
CA GLY A 2 -5.78 -14.67 -0.77
C GLY A 2 -7.29 -14.58 -0.66
N PHE A 3 -7.77 -13.77 0.28
CA PHE A 3 -9.19 -13.50 0.51
C PHE A 3 -9.87 -12.93 -0.76
N LEU A 4 -9.14 -12.24 -1.62
CA LEU A 4 -9.60 -11.75 -2.92
C LEU A 4 -9.99 -12.86 -3.89
N ASP A 5 -9.29 -14.01 -3.91
CA ASP A 5 -9.67 -15.18 -4.72
C ASP A 5 -11.03 -15.76 -4.32
N LYS A 6 -11.45 -15.57 -3.07
CA LYS A 6 -12.80 -15.97 -2.61
C LYS A 6 -13.87 -14.98 -3.03
N PHE A 7 -13.51 -13.71 -3.25
CA PHE A 7 -14.45 -12.69 -3.73
C PHE A 7 -14.68 -12.78 -5.25
N GLU A 8 -13.66 -13.07 -6.06
CA GLU A 8 -13.83 -13.25 -7.50
C GLU A 8 -14.81 -14.40 -7.84
N LYS A 9 -14.78 -15.49 -7.06
CA LYS A 9 -15.77 -16.59 -7.22
C LYS A 9 -17.20 -16.24 -6.76
N GLY A 10 -17.37 -15.17 -6.00
CA GLY A 10 -18.69 -14.67 -5.56
C GLY A 10 -19.38 -13.76 -6.57
N VAL A 11 -18.64 -13.16 -7.49
CA VAL A 11 -19.15 -12.15 -8.44
C VAL A 11 -19.92 -12.78 -9.61
N GLU A 12 -19.68 -14.04 -9.95
CA GLU A 12 -20.41 -14.71 -11.03
C GLU A 12 -21.91 -14.95 -10.74
N ASN A 13 -22.36 -14.80 -9.50
CA ASN A 13 -23.75 -15.00 -9.11
C ASN A 13 -24.57 -13.73 -8.82
N VAL A 14 -24.06 -12.53 -9.15
CA VAL A 14 -24.71 -11.25 -8.82
C VAL A 14 -25.36 -10.57 -10.02
N THR A 15 -25.75 -11.30 -11.06
CA THR A 15 -26.53 -10.73 -12.17
C THR A 15 -28.02 -10.49 -11.85
N ASN A 16 -28.46 -10.63 -10.58
CA ASN A 16 -29.88 -10.48 -10.24
C ASN A 16 -30.18 -9.69 -8.96
N ARG A 17 -29.43 -8.59 -8.70
CA ARG A 17 -29.82 -7.62 -7.67
C ARG A 17 -29.77 -6.17 -8.16
N ALA A 18 -30.56 -5.91 -9.19
CA ALA A 18 -31.10 -4.59 -9.42
C ALA A 18 -32.23 -4.38 -8.40
N MET A 19 -31.91 -3.97 -7.19
CA MET A 19 -32.74 -3.27 -6.20
C MET A 19 -32.16 -3.38 -4.80
N SER A 20 -31.21 -2.53 -4.51
CA SER A 20 -30.97 -2.09 -3.13
C SER A 20 -30.34 -0.70 -3.18
N ARG A 21 -31.14 0.28 -3.53
CA ARG A 21 -30.93 1.67 -3.16
C ARG A 21 -31.34 1.78 -1.69
N PHE A 22 -30.41 1.84 -0.79
CA PHE A 22 -30.50 1.91 0.68
C PHE A 22 -29.89 0.69 1.39
N SER A 23 -28.64 0.36 1.10
CA SER A 23 -27.82 -0.25 2.12
C SER A 23 -26.57 0.62 2.27
N ASP A 24 -26.41 1.21 3.46
CA ASP A 24 -25.16 1.85 3.92
C ASP A 24 -24.02 0.84 4.09
N ASP A 25 -24.08 -0.27 3.38
CA ASP A 25 -23.20 -1.42 3.49
C ASP A 25 -22.05 -1.29 2.48
N ILE A 26 -20.99 -0.58 2.90
CA ILE A 26 -19.76 -0.51 2.11
C ILE A 26 -19.08 -1.87 2.10
N GLU A 27 -18.83 -2.40 0.90
CA GLU A 27 -18.08 -3.62 0.70
C GLU A 27 -16.58 -3.32 0.49
N PRO A 28 -15.66 -4.22 0.92
CA PRO A 28 -14.21 -4.06 0.70
C PRO A 28 -13.83 -3.81 -0.76
N ILE A 29 -14.59 -4.38 -1.71
CA ILE A 29 -14.37 -4.18 -3.15
C ILE A 29 -14.64 -2.74 -3.60
N GLU A 30 -15.57 -2.03 -2.96
CA GLU A 30 -15.88 -0.64 -3.26
C GLU A 30 -14.75 0.27 -2.78
N ILE A 31 -14.19 -0.02 -1.59
CA ILE A 31 -13.02 0.69 -1.06
C ILE A 31 -11.82 0.48 -1.98
N ALA A 32 -11.55 -0.77 -2.39
CA ALA A 32 -10.48 -1.12 -3.31
C ALA A 32 -10.63 -0.40 -4.68
N SER A 33 -11.85 -0.34 -5.21
CA SER A 33 -12.14 0.35 -6.47
C SER A 33 -11.91 1.85 -6.35
N LYS A 34 -12.34 2.45 -5.24
CA LYS A 34 -12.13 3.87 -4.97
C LYS A 34 -10.67 4.23 -4.75
N LEU A 35 -9.89 3.33 -4.14
CA LEU A 35 -8.45 3.47 -3.95
C LEU A 35 -7.73 3.51 -5.31
N ARG A 36 -8.01 2.55 -6.20
CA ARG A 36 -7.46 2.52 -7.57
C ARG A 36 -7.81 3.79 -8.35
N GLU A 37 -9.09 4.21 -8.33
CA GLU A 37 -9.53 5.45 -8.97
C GLU A 37 -8.79 6.68 -8.44
N THR A 38 -8.52 6.72 -7.13
CA THR A 38 -7.79 7.82 -6.50
C THR A 38 -6.33 7.83 -6.95
N MET A 39 -5.69 6.66 -7.06
CA MET A 39 -4.32 6.53 -7.58
C MET A 39 -4.24 7.02 -9.03
N ASP A 40 -5.15 6.58 -9.89
CA ASP A 40 -5.18 6.95 -11.31
C ASP A 40 -5.37 8.47 -11.51
N LYS A 41 -6.28 9.08 -10.75
CA LYS A 41 -6.52 10.53 -10.79
C LYS A 41 -5.36 11.35 -10.26
N ARG A 42 -4.53 10.80 -9.40
CA ARG A 42 -3.40 11.48 -8.76
C ARG A 42 -2.05 11.11 -9.35
N ALA A 43 -2.02 10.22 -10.35
CA ALA A 43 -0.79 9.85 -11.05
C ALA A 43 -0.19 11.09 -11.72
N ALA A 44 1.06 11.41 -11.38
CA ALA A 44 1.80 12.53 -11.94
C ALA A 44 3.00 12.00 -12.74
N SER A 45 3.14 12.45 -13.97
CA SER A 45 4.32 12.17 -14.79
C SER A 45 5.55 12.86 -14.21
N PHE A 46 6.52 12.12 -13.74
CA PHE A 46 7.73 12.65 -13.10
C PHE A 46 8.96 12.64 -14.03
N ALA A 47 8.96 11.76 -15.04
CA ALA A 47 9.96 11.67 -16.10
C ALA A 47 9.33 10.98 -17.32
N ARG A 48 10.07 10.94 -18.47
CA ARG A 48 9.53 10.41 -19.74
C ARG A 48 8.90 9.03 -19.66
N ASP A 49 9.27 8.20 -18.66
CA ASP A 49 8.80 6.82 -18.52
C ASP A 49 8.38 6.46 -17.07
N ARG A 50 8.07 7.46 -16.22
CA ARG A 50 7.79 7.21 -14.81
C ARG A 50 6.63 8.05 -14.29
N SER A 51 5.53 7.42 -13.99
CA SER A 51 4.40 8.03 -13.27
C SER A 51 4.51 7.70 -11.78
N VAL A 52 4.53 8.73 -10.95
CA VAL A 52 4.53 8.60 -9.49
C VAL A 52 3.12 8.79 -8.97
N VAL A 53 2.72 7.91 -8.06
CA VAL A 53 1.43 7.98 -7.37
C VAL A 53 1.62 8.25 -5.88
N PRO A 54 0.60 8.77 -5.19
CA PRO A 54 0.60 8.88 -3.73
C PRO A 54 0.84 7.52 -3.07
N ASN A 55 1.46 7.55 -1.90
CA ASN A 55 1.75 6.36 -1.10
C ASN A 55 1.15 6.40 0.31
N ILE A 56 0.49 7.49 0.68
CA ILE A 56 -0.25 7.62 1.94
C ILE A 56 -1.72 7.81 1.62
N PHE A 57 -2.57 6.93 2.13
CA PHE A 57 -4.01 6.95 1.90
C PHE A 57 -4.76 6.97 3.23
N ARG A 58 -5.59 8.00 3.42
CA ARG A 58 -6.52 8.10 4.54
C ARG A 58 -7.92 7.87 4.02
N ILE A 59 -8.52 6.77 4.42
CA ILE A 59 -9.85 6.34 3.96
C ILE A 59 -10.87 6.72 5.01
N HIS A 60 -11.67 7.73 4.71
CA HIS A 60 -12.71 8.24 5.58
C HIS A 60 -14.01 7.51 5.27
N LEU A 61 -14.59 6.90 6.28
CA LEU A 61 -15.81 6.10 6.21
C LEU A 61 -16.83 6.54 7.27
N THR A 62 -18.09 6.20 7.05
CA THR A 62 -19.13 6.42 8.05
C THR A 62 -18.90 5.60 9.33
N PRO A 63 -19.40 6.04 10.51
CA PRO A 63 -19.24 5.28 11.75
C PRO A 63 -19.68 3.80 11.65
N PRO A 64 -20.84 3.44 11.04
CA PRO A 64 -21.22 2.04 10.91
C PRO A 64 -20.24 1.21 10.07
N SER A 65 -19.64 1.82 9.05
CA SER A 65 -18.64 1.15 8.19
C SER A 65 -17.34 0.89 8.92
N ILE A 66 -16.89 1.83 9.77
CA ILE A 66 -15.70 1.64 10.62
C ILE A 66 -15.92 0.54 11.65
N GLU A 67 -17.08 0.49 12.30
CA GLU A 67 -17.42 -0.58 13.26
C GLU A 67 -17.34 -1.96 12.58
N ARG A 68 -17.79 -2.06 11.35
CA ARG A 68 -17.74 -3.29 10.56
C ARG A 68 -16.32 -3.69 10.17
N ILE A 69 -15.50 -2.75 9.71
CA ILE A 69 -14.08 -3.00 9.41
C ILE A 69 -13.34 -3.46 10.66
N THR A 70 -13.64 -2.84 11.80
CA THR A 70 -13.07 -3.24 13.08
C THR A 70 -13.46 -4.67 13.46
N ALA A 71 -14.72 -5.04 13.24
CA ALA A 71 -15.22 -6.40 13.49
C ALA A 71 -14.60 -7.45 12.54
N TRP A 72 -14.25 -7.09 11.32
CA TRP A 72 -13.56 -7.98 10.36
C TRP A 72 -12.05 -8.07 10.59
N GLY A 73 -11.47 -7.19 11.40
CA GLY A 73 -10.03 -7.07 11.65
C GLY A 73 -9.42 -5.92 10.86
N GLN A 74 -9.34 -4.76 11.49
CA GLN A 74 -8.87 -3.53 10.85
C GLN A 74 -7.45 -3.67 10.27
N ASP A 75 -6.54 -4.33 11.00
CA ASP A 75 -5.14 -4.50 10.55
C ASP A 75 -5.06 -5.37 9.29
N GLU A 76 -5.90 -6.38 9.18
CA GLU A 76 -5.99 -7.21 7.98
C GLU A 76 -6.52 -6.42 6.80
N MET A 77 -7.55 -5.59 7.02
CA MET A 77 -8.10 -4.72 5.97
C MET A 77 -7.07 -3.68 5.50
N VAL A 78 -6.27 -3.12 6.40
CA VAL A 78 -5.16 -2.22 6.05
C VAL A 78 -4.18 -2.94 5.13
N ARG A 79 -3.69 -4.12 5.50
CA ARG A 79 -2.76 -4.91 4.66
C ARG A 79 -3.33 -5.21 3.28
N GLN A 80 -4.60 -5.58 3.21
CA GLN A 80 -5.27 -5.84 1.93
C GLN A 80 -5.34 -4.59 1.04
N MET A 81 -5.62 -3.43 1.60
CA MET A 81 -5.64 -2.18 0.83
C MET A 81 -4.24 -1.76 0.37
N GLU A 82 -3.21 -2.00 1.17
CA GLU A 82 -1.81 -1.78 0.78
C GLU A 82 -1.39 -2.73 -0.36
N GLU A 83 -1.83 -3.99 -0.31
CA GLU A 83 -1.62 -4.95 -1.40
C GLU A 83 -2.36 -4.54 -2.68
N VAL A 84 -3.61 -4.09 -2.57
CA VAL A 84 -4.39 -3.54 -3.70
C VAL A 84 -3.67 -2.36 -4.35
N ALA A 85 -3.16 -1.42 -3.54
CA ALA A 85 -2.42 -0.28 -4.06
C ALA A 85 -1.12 -0.71 -4.77
N THR A 86 -0.38 -1.65 -4.19
CA THR A 86 0.89 -2.14 -4.74
C THR A 86 0.68 -2.93 -6.04
N SER A 87 -0.33 -3.82 -6.08
CA SER A 87 -0.69 -4.57 -7.29
C SER A 87 -1.15 -3.64 -8.40
N HIS A 88 -2.03 -2.69 -8.09
CA HIS A 88 -2.51 -1.72 -9.09
C HIS A 88 -1.37 -0.87 -9.66
N ALA A 89 -0.44 -0.44 -8.81
CA ALA A 89 0.75 0.28 -9.26
C ALA A 89 1.62 -0.57 -10.20
N ALA A 90 1.77 -1.87 -9.92
CA ALA A 90 2.51 -2.80 -10.78
C ALA A 90 1.83 -2.92 -12.16
N ASP A 91 0.50 -3.11 -12.18
CA ASP A 91 -0.29 -3.29 -13.39
C ASP A 91 -0.30 -2.03 -14.27
N GLN A 92 -0.33 -0.84 -13.67
CA GLN A 92 -0.36 0.45 -14.37
C GLN A 92 1.02 1.04 -14.66
N GLY A 93 2.10 0.40 -14.22
CA GLY A 93 3.45 0.93 -14.38
C GLY A 93 3.75 2.14 -13.48
N TYR A 94 3.04 2.29 -12.37
CA TYR A 94 3.26 3.36 -11.41
C TYR A 94 4.42 3.07 -10.46
N SER A 95 4.99 4.12 -9.89
CA SER A 95 6.06 4.04 -8.89
C SER A 95 5.67 4.79 -7.63
N PHE A 96 6.10 4.26 -6.50
CA PHE A 96 6.06 4.95 -5.22
C PHE A 96 7.42 5.56 -4.88
N VAL A 97 7.42 6.54 -3.99
CA VAL A 97 8.65 7.20 -3.47
C VAL A 97 8.86 6.93 -1.98
N GLY A 98 8.07 6.08 -1.39
CA GLY A 98 8.12 5.65 0.00
C GLY A 98 7.21 4.47 0.25
N PRO A 99 7.15 3.96 1.50
CA PRO A 99 6.24 2.89 1.89
C PRO A 99 4.79 3.27 1.61
N VAL A 100 3.99 2.29 1.22
CA VAL A 100 2.53 2.47 1.12
C VAL A 100 1.95 2.38 2.53
N GLU A 101 1.11 3.33 2.88
CA GLU A 101 0.44 3.39 4.17
C GLU A 101 -1.05 3.65 3.95
N VAL A 102 -1.88 2.81 4.53
CA VAL A 102 -3.34 2.95 4.52
C VAL A 102 -3.84 3.10 5.94
N SER A 103 -4.78 4.01 6.15
CA SER A 103 -5.46 4.18 7.42
C SER A 103 -6.94 4.42 7.23
N PHE A 104 -7.77 3.87 8.14
CA PHE A 104 -9.20 4.09 8.18
C PHE A 104 -9.55 5.12 9.26
N LEU A 105 -10.34 6.11 8.88
CA LEU A 105 -10.75 7.22 9.73
C LEU A 105 -12.28 7.37 9.71
N VAL A 106 -12.85 7.77 10.83
CA VAL A 106 -14.29 8.05 10.92
C VAL A 106 -14.59 9.40 10.27
N ASN A 107 -15.57 9.44 9.36
CA ASN A 107 -16.14 10.67 8.87
C ASN A 107 -17.53 10.88 9.50
N ASN A 108 -17.64 11.87 10.37
CA ASN A 108 -18.88 12.20 11.07
C ASN A 108 -19.76 13.22 10.31
N ASN A 109 -19.35 13.63 9.10
CA ASN A 109 -20.15 14.56 8.31
C ASN A 109 -21.28 13.78 7.59
N PRO A 110 -22.55 14.01 7.93
CA PRO A 110 -23.69 13.29 7.32
C PRO A 110 -23.89 13.58 5.83
N ASN A 111 -23.25 14.63 5.30
CA ASN A 111 -23.31 15.00 3.89
C ASN A 111 -22.07 14.55 3.10
N ALA A 112 -21.12 13.89 3.74
CA ALA A 112 -19.95 13.37 3.06
C ALA A 112 -20.28 12.13 2.21
N PRO A 113 -19.49 11.84 1.18
CA PRO A 113 -19.58 10.56 0.49
C PRO A 113 -19.36 9.39 1.47
N ALA A 114 -19.98 8.25 1.18
CA ALA A 114 -19.83 7.05 2.00
C ALA A 114 -18.36 6.60 2.10
N ILE A 115 -17.58 6.81 1.03
CA ILE A 115 -16.13 6.58 0.97
C ILE A 115 -15.47 7.86 0.44
N GLU A 116 -14.59 8.45 1.24
CA GLU A 116 -13.74 9.56 0.84
C GLU A 116 -12.28 9.18 1.07
N ILE A 117 -11.39 9.38 0.08
CA ILE A 117 -9.99 9.04 0.20
C ILE A 117 -9.14 10.29 0.02
N GLU A 118 -8.47 10.69 1.09
CA GLU A 118 -7.38 11.64 1.04
C GLU A 118 -6.09 10.91 0.69
N SER A 119 -5.32 11.47 -0.22
CA SER A 119 -4.03 10.90 -0.60
C SER A 119 -2.92 11.94 -0.58
N SER A 120 -1.73 11.52 -0.16
CA SER A 120 -0.54 12.35 -0.15
C SER A 120 0.70 11.53 -0.49
N THR A 121 1.79 12.23 -0.76
CA THR A 121 3.07 11.61 -1.10
C THR A 121 4.08 11.93 -0.02
N ARG A 122 4.67 10.89 0.58
CA ARG A 122 5.75 11.00 1.54
C ARG A 122 6.96 10.19 1.07
N ARG A 123 8.12 10.81 0.97
CA ARG A 123 9.35 10.09 0.66
C ARG A 123 9.78 9.24 1.85
N GLY A 124 10.28 8.05 1.56
CA GLY A 124 10.86 7.12 2.53
C GLY A 124 12.23 6.64 2.08
N ALA A 125 12.91 5.86 2.92
CA ALA A 125 14.19 5.24 2.59
C ALA A 125 14.03 4.06 1.62
N ALA A 126 12.87 3.41 1.63
CA ALA A 126 12.50 2.33 0.70
C ALA A 126 11.05 2.49 0.24
N ALA A 127 10.74 1.93 -0.92
CA ALA A 127 9.39 1.88 -1.47
C ALA A 127 9.13 0.51 -2.12
N PRO A 128 7.88 0.02 -2.21
CA PRO A 128 7.56 -1.16 -3.00
C PRO A 128 8.06 -0.99 -4.44
N ALA A 129 8.81 -1.98 -4.94
CA ALA A 129 9.33 -1.98 -6.31
C ALA A 129 8.29 -2.53 -7.28
N ALA A 130 7.08 -1.97 -7.30
CA ALA A 130 5.95 -2.46 -8.09
C ALA A 130 6.34 -2.65 -9.57
N SER A 131 6.59 -1.56 -10.29
CA SER A 131 7.02 -1.57 -11.70
C SER A 131 8.46 -1.06 -11.90
N ALA A 132 9.18 -0.75 -10.80
CA ALA A 132 10.49 -0.14 -10.88
C ALA A 132 11.57 -1.11 -11.38
N SER A 133 12.47 -0.61 -12.20
CA SER A 133 13.71 -1.29 -12.57
C SER A 133 14.86 -0.83 -11.67
N ALA A 134 15.72 -1.75 -11.29
CA ALA A 134 16.93 -1.41 -10.53
C ALA A 134 17.87 -0.50 -11.33
N THR A 135 18.41 0.51 -10.64
CA THR A 135 19.49 1.34 -11.17
C THR A 135 20.61 1.42 -10.13
N PRO A 136 21.84 1.80 -10.51
CA PRO A 136 22.91 1.99 -9.52
C PRO A 136 22.58 3.01 -8.42
N ALA A 137 21.76 4.02 -8.74
CA ALA A 137 21.32 5.03 -7.78
C ALA A 137 20.14 4.58 -6.92
N HIS A 138 19.35 3.63 -7.40
CA HIS A 138 18.17 3.08 -6.71
C HIS A 138 18.13 1.56 -6.95
N PRO A 139 18.93 0.79 -6.21
CA PRO A 139 18.92 -0.66 -6.31
C PRO A 139 17.65 -1.25 -5.70
N ILE A 140 17.37 -2.48 -6.07
CA ILE A 140 16.25 -3.26 -5.52
C ILE A 140 16.82 -4.32 -4.58
N VAL A 141 16.20 -4.44 -3.41
CA VAL A 141 16.42 -5.55 -2.47
C VAL A 141 15.20 -6.47 -2.53
N ASP A 142 15.45 -7.76 -2.63
CA ASP A 142 14.42 -8.79 -2.51
C ASP A 142 14.51 -9.45 -1.13
N ILE A 143 13.38 -9.47 -0.42
CA ILE A 143 13.26 -10.09 0.89
C ILE A 143 12.04 -11.00 0.86
N ASN A 144 12.25 -12.30 0.90
CA ASN A 144 11.18 -13.31 0.88
C ASN A 144 10.21 -13.15 -0.31
N GLY A 145 10.71 -12.74 -1.48
CA GLY A 145 9.91 -12.51 -2.69
C GLY A 145 9.24 -11.12 -2.74
N GLN A 146 9.35 -10.32 -1.69
CA GLN A 146 8.96 -8.91 -1.72
C GLN A 146 10.13 -8.04 -2.18
N ARG A 147 9.88 -7.21 -3.19
CA ARG A 147 10.90 -6.36 -3.81
C ARG A 147 10.74 -4.92 -3.33
N TYR A 148 11.84 -4.35 -2.86
CA TYR A 148 11.90 -2.98 -2.36
C TYR A 148 12.91 -2.16 -3.15
N LEU A 149 12.48 -1.04 -3.69
CA LEU A 149 13.35 -0.03 -4.29
C LEU A 149 13.95 0.81 -3.18
N LEU A 150 15.28 0.89 -3.08
CA LEU A 150 15.93 1.77 -2.13
C LEU A 150 15.90 3.21 -2.67
N THR A 151 15.22 4.09 -1.99
CA THR A 151 14.95 5.48 -2.38
C THR A 151 15.71 6.49 -1.55
N GLY A 152 16.25 6.07 -0.40
CA GLY A 152 17.07 6.88 0.50
C GLY A 152 18.54 6.48 0.49
N PRO A 153 19.42 7.34 1.00
CA PRO A 153 20.86 7.06 1.08
C PRO A 153 21.20 5.98 2.11
N VAL A 154 20.34 5.75 3.07
CA VAL A 154 20.47 4.73 4.13
C VAL A 154 19.13 4.06 4.28
N THR A 155 19.12 2.73 4.34
CA THR A 155 17.92 1.92 4.60
C THR A 155 18.25 0.91 5.68
N VAL A 156 17.44 0.87 6.73
CA VAL A 156 17.56 -0.11 7.82
C VAL A 156 16.51 -1.21 7.61
N ILE A 157 16.96 -2.46 7.70
CA ILE A 157 16.12 -3.66 7.63
C ILE A 157 16.16 -4.33 8.99
N GLY A 158 14.99 -4.76 9.50
CA GLY A 158 14.92 -5.44 10.78
C GLY A 158 13.46 -5.73 11.18
N ARG A 159 13.27 -6.41 12.33
CA ARG A 159 11.92 -6.71 12.83
C ARG A 159 11.28 -5.61 13.69
N GLY A 160 12.05 -4.57 14.03
CA GLY A 160 11.55 -3.46 14.85
C GLY A 160 10.76 -2.44 14.03
N SER A 161 9.83 -1.75 14.68
CA SER A 161 9.01 -0.69 14.05
C SER A 161 9.82 0.53 13.59
N GLU A 162 11.06 0.67 14.06
CA GLU A 162 12.01 1.70 13.63
C GLU A 162 12.81 1.34 12.38
N ALA A 163 12.62 0.12 11.83
CA ALA A 163 13.23 -0.28 10.56
C ALA A 163 12.45 0.31 9.37
N ASP A 164 13.16 0.70 8.32
CA ASP A 164 12.57 1.19 7.07
C ASP A 164 11.89 0.07 6.27
N ILE A 165 12.44 -1.16 6.39
CA ILE A 165 11.82 -2.38 5.86
C ILE A 165 11.67 -3.34 7.04
N ILE A 166 10.42 -3.62 7.39
CA ILE A 166 10.10 -4.52 8.49
C ILE A 166 10.04 -5.95 7.98
N VAL A 167 10.80 -6.84 8.62
CA VAL A 167 10.82 -8.28 8.35
C VAL A 167 10.21 -8.99 9.56
N ASP A 168 9.06 -9.61 9.37
CA ASP A 168 8.38 -10.37 10.43
C ASP A 168 8.99 -11.77 10.59
N ASP A 169 10.18 -11.79 11.22
CA ASP A 169 10.92 -13.00 11.54
C ASP A 169 11.60 -12.83 12.91
N SER A 170 11.31 -13.73 13.84
CA SER A 170 11.87 -13.71 15.20
C SER A 170 13.37 -13.90 15.24
N GLY A 171 13.98 -14.51 14.23
CA GLY A 171 15.44 -14.66 14.06
C GLY A 171 16.15 -13.39 13.60
N VAL A 172 15.40 -12.37 13.20
CA VAL A 172 15.96 -11.09 12.76
C VAL A 172 15.97 -10.09 13.92
N SER A 173 17.10 -9.39 14.14
CA SER A 173 17.21 -8.34 15.15
C SER A 173 16.29 -7.16 14.85
N ARG A 174 15.97 -6.31 15.85
CA ARG A 174 15.11 -5.12 15.66
C ARG A 174 15.65 -4.21 14.56
N ARG A 175 16.97 -3.99 14.56
CA ARG A 175 17.74 -3.37 13.49
C ARG A 175 18.83 -4.40 13.14
N HIS A 176 18.68 -5.08 12.03
CA HIS A 176 19.52 -6.23 11.68
C HIS A 176 20.55 -5.87 10.62
N LEU A 177 20.15 -5.14 9.60
CA LEU A 177 21.00 -4.77 8.49
C LEU A 177 20.81 -3.31 8.12
N GLU A 178 21.91 -2.61 7.87
CA GLU A 178 21.90 -1.28 7.25
C GLU A 178 22.46 -1.38 5.83
N ILE A 179 21.75 -0.82 4.86
CA ILE A 179 22.24 -0.65 3.49
C ILE A 179 22.47 0.83 3.25
N ARG A 180 23.70 1.18 2.93
CA ARG A 180 24.13 2.54 2.61
C ARG A 180 24.45 2.67 1.13
N LEU A 181 23.84 3.64 0.46
CA LEU A 181 24.11 3.94 -0.94
C LEU A 181 25.14 5.06 -1.05
N THR A 182 26.27 4.78 -1.66
CA THR A 182 27.36 5.75 -1.82
C THR A 182 28.01 5.61 -3.21
N HIS A 183 27.94 6.68 -3.99
CA HIS A 183 28.55 6.74 -5.33
C HIS A 183 28.19 5.56 -6.25
N GLY A 184 26.92 5.13 -6.23
CA GLY A 184 26.41 4.02 -7.04
C GLY A 184 26.74 2.62 -6.51
N ASN A 185 27.34 2.52 -5.32
CA ASN A 185 27.58 1.26 -4.61
C ASN A 185 26.58 1.11 -3.45
N ALA A 186 26.12 -0.11 -3.24
CA ALA A 186 25.36 -0.49 -2.05
C ALA A 186 26.29 -1.22 -1.07
N ILE A 187 26.42 -0.69 0.14
CA ILE A 187 27.24 -1.27 1.21
C ILE A 187 26.29 -1.77 2.28
N ALA A 188 26.35 -3.07 2.56
CA ALA A 188 25.58 -3.70 3.63
C ALA A 188 26.43 -3.82 4.89
N SER A 189 25.88 -3.45 6.03
CA SER A 189 26.52 -3.54 7.35
C SER A 189 25.59 -4.27 8.30
N ASP A 190 26.08 -5.28 8.98
CA ASP A 190 25.37 -5.98 10.05
C ASP A 190 25.28 -5.06 11.28
N LEU A 191 24.11 -5.00 11.90
CA LEU A 191 23.82 -4.18 13.07
C LEU A 191 23.52 -5.01 14.34
N GLY A 192 23.47 -6.35 14.25
CA GLY A 192 23.23 -7.16 15.43
C GLY A 192 22.86 -8.60 15.22
#